data_26309636bd7dde53e51a23c443819972
#
_entry.id   26309636bd7dde53e51a23c443819972
#
_cell.length_a   1.000
_cell.length_b   1.000
_cell.length_c   1.000
_cell.angle_alpha   90.00
_cell.angle_beta   90.00
_cell.angle_gamma   90.00
#
_symmetry.space_group_name_H-M   'P 1'
#
loop_
_entity.id
_entity.type
_entity.pdbx_description
1 polymer ?
#
loop_
_entity_poly.entity_id
_entity_poly.type
_entity_poly.pdbx_seq_one_letter_code
_entity_poly.pdbx_strand_id
1 'polypeptide(L)'
;LDGMVQARFVEMFGDPIRNTQNRPTTKLINVVKMQRGFDLPVQDRNQDGNIPVYGANGVLDSHNTARIHGGGVITGRSGTIGKVFYTEGDYWPLNTSLFSVDKHGNNVIYLAYLLQMFDLTRFVEGTGVPTLNRNMFHNRQIIDVPINEQNKFAAFVQQVNKSKFVIHKFLYCTTHNTK
;
A
#
# COMPACT_ATOMS: atom_id res chain seq x y z
N LEU A 1 7.81 -15.35 -3.85
CA LEU A 1 6.91 -15.19 -2.69
C LEU A 1 5.83 -14.11 -2.91
N ASP A 2 6.08 -13.04 -3.68
CA ASP A 2 5.05 -12.04 -3.99
C ASP A 2 3.93 -12.63 -4.86
N GLY A 3 4.28 -13.44 -5.85
CA GLY A 3 3.31 -14.20 -6.64
C GLY A 3 2.44 -15.14 -5.81
N MET A 4 2.97 -15.71 -4.72
CA MET A 4 2.21 -16.57 -3.81
C MET A 4 1.15 -15.78 -3.03
N VAL A 5 1.48 -14.55 -2.60
CA VAL A 5 0.51 -13.70 -1.90
C VAL A 5 -0.59 -13.23 -2.85
N GLN A 6 -0.25 -12.86 -4.08
CA GLN A 6 -1.24 -12.50 -5.11
C GLN A 6 -2.15 -13.69 -5.46
N ALA A 7 -1.57 -14.89 -5.63
CA ALA A 7 -2.36 -16.10 -5.85
C ALA A 7 -3.32 -16.38 -4.70
N ARG A 8 -2.87 -16.20 -3.45
CA ARG A 8 -3.74 -16.34 -2.27
C ARG A 8 -4.84 -15.29 -2.22
N PHE A 9 -4.56 -14.05 -2.63
CA PHE A 9 -5.58 -13.02 -2.75
C PHE A 9 -6.69 -13.45 -3.73
N VAL A 10 -6.29 -13.90 -4.92
CA VAL A 10 -7.25 -14.34 -5.96
C VAL A 10 -8.03 -15.59 -5.52
N GLU A 11 -7.37 -16.53 -4.85
CA GLU A 11 -8.05 -17.72 -4.28
C GLU A 11 -9.12 -17.33 -3.26
N MET A 12 -8.81 -16.39 -2.36
CA MET A 12 -9.74 -15.99 -1.30
C MET A 12 -10.85 -15.06 -1.78
N PHE A 13 -10.55 -14.15 -2.69
CA PHE A 13 -11.44 -13.01 -3.01
C PHE A 13 -11.83 -12.93 -4.49
N GLY A 14 -11.17 -13.67 -5.37
CA GLY A 14 -11.32 -13.56 -6.81
C GLY A 14 -10.59 -12.33 -7.39
N ASP A 15 -10.86 -12.04 -8.65
CA ASP A 15 -10.43 -10.81 -9.30
C ASP A 15 -11.29 -9.64 -8.80
N PRO A 16 -10.71 -8.61 -8.15
CA PRO A 16 -11.49 -7.55 -7.53
C PRO A 16 -12.19 -6.62 -8.56
N ILE A 17 -11.72 -6.61 -9.82
CA ILE A 17 -12.29 -5.80 -10.90
C ILE A 17 -13.43 -6.55 -11.59
N ARG A 18 -13.16 -7.82 -11.95
CA ARG A 18 -14.11 -8.68 -12.65
C ARG A 18 -15.12 -9.33 -11.73
N ASN A 19 -14.86 -9.30 -10.42
CA ASN A 19 -15.67 -9.94 -9.39
C ASN A 19 -16.00 -11.42 -9.71
N THR A 20 -14.96 -12.20 -9.97
CA THR A 20 -15.11 -13.60 -10.43
C THR A 20 -15.77 -14.54 -9.43
N GLN A 21 -15.92 -14.11 -8.17
CA GLN A 21 -16.62 -14.86 -7.13
C GLN A 21 -18.02 -14.30 -6.80
N ASN A 22 -18.53 -13.34 -7.60
CA ASN A 22 -19.84 -12.72 -7.40
C ASN A 22 -20.05 -12.16 -5.98
N ARG A 23 -19.02 -11.54 -5.41
CA ARG A 23 -19.11 -10.92 -4.08
C ARG A 23 -19.96 -9.63 -4.12
N PRO A 24 -20.53 -9.21 -2.99
CA PRO A 24 -21.08 -7.86 -2.87
C PRO A 24 -20.07 -6.82 -3.31
N THR A 25 -20.55 -5.71 -3.88
CA THR A 25 -19.70 -4.60 -4.35
C THR A 25 -20.14 -3.29 -3.74
N THR A 26 -19.18 -2.39 -3.58
CA THR A 26 -19.40 -1.02 -3.16
C THR A 26 -18.44 -0.07 -3.92
N LYS A 27 -18.61 1.24 -3.76
CA LYS A 27 -17.64 2.19 -4.32
C LYS A 27 -16.31 2.12 -3.55
N LEU A 28 -15.19 2.23 -4.27
CA LEU A 28 -13.86 2.17 -3.64
C LEU A 28 -13.69 3.21 -2.54
N ILE A 29 -14.31 4.40 -2.66
CA ILE A 29 -14.26 5.44 -1.62
C ILE A 29 -14.86 4.98 -0.28
N ASN A 30 -15.79 4.03 -0.28
CA ASN A 30 -16.39 3.46 0.92
C ASN A 30 -15.51 2.35 1.55
N VAL A 31 -14.53 1.86 0.81
CA VAL A 31 -13.54 0.87 1.28
C VAL A 31 -12.27 1.57 1.75
N VAL A 32 -11.79 2.52 0.96
CA VAL A 32 -10.63 3.35 1.30
C VAL A 32 -10.74 4.73 0.65
N LYS A 33 -10.62 5.78 1.45
CA LYS A 33 -10.57 7.15 0.95
C LYS A 33 -9.12 7.61 0.85
N MET A 34 -8.67 7.89 -0.38
CA MET A 34 -7.31 8.34 -0.65
C MET A 34 -7.25 9.87 -0.73
N GLN A 35 -6.16 10.45 -0.22
CA GLN A 35 -5.90 11.89 -0.23
C GLN A 35 -4.46 12.16 -0.64
N ARG A 36 -4.20 13.35 -1.22
CA ARG A 36 -2.84 13.85 -1.45
C ARG A 36 -2.12 14.06 -0.12
N GLY A 37 -0.86 13.65 -0.05
CA GLY A 37 0.02 13.89 1.07
C GLY A 37 0.44 15.36 1.23
N PHE A 38 1.36 15.60 2.12
CA PHE A 38 1.73 16.91 2.64
C PHE A 38 3.11 17.33 2.16
N ASP A 39 3.33 18.63 2.11
CA ASP A 39 4.66 19.16 1.83
C ASP A 39 5.59 18.95 3.04
N LEU A 40 6.82 18.54 2.78
CA LEU A 40 7.92 18.49 3.72
C LEU A 40 9.22 18.71 2.93
N PRO A 41 9.69 19.95 2.81
CA PRO A 41 10.91 20.28 2.13
C PRO A 41 12.12 19.50 2.68
N VAL A 42 13.13 19.23 1.85
CA VAL A 42 14.27 18.39 2.25
C VAL A 42 15.01 18.96 3.46
N GLN A 43 15.16 20.29 3.48
CA GLN A 43 15.84 21.01 4.59
C GLN A 43 15.11 20.91 5.93
N ASP A 44 13.81 20.61 5.92
CA ASP A 44 12.98 20.51 7.13
C ASP A 44 12.87 19.07 7.63
N ARG A 45 13.46 18.09 6.92
CA ARG A 45 13.50 16.69 7.31
C ARG A 45 14.58 16.46 8.37
N ASN A 46 14.28 15.56 9.29
CA ASN A 46 15.28 15.09 10.26
C ASN A 46 15.62 13.63 9.97
N GLN A 47 16.77 13.39 9.38
CA GLN A 47 17.22 12.06 8.97
C GLN A 47 17.56 11.15 10.16
N ASP A 48 17.79 11.71 11.34
CA ASP A 48 18.00 10.96 12.60
C ASP A 48 16.65 10.52 13.23
N GLY A 49 15.53 10.97 12.66
CA GLY A 49 14.20 10.57 13.10
C GLY A 49 13.85 9.12 12.72
N ASN A 50 12.87 8.54 13.38
CA ASN A 50 12.41 7.18 13.16
C ASN A 50 11.07 7.09 12.42
N ILE A 51 10.49 8.21 12.04
CA ILE A 51 9.21 8.27 11.29
C ILE A 51 9.51 8.20 9.80
N PRO A 52 9.05 7.16 9.07
CA PRO A 52 9.30 7.04 7.64
C PRO A 52 8.56 8.11 6.85
N VAL A 53 9.27 8.74 5.90
CA VAL A 53 8.74 9.70 4.95
C VAL A 53 8.52 9.00 3.61
N TYR A 54 7.26 8.91 3.18
CA TYR A 54 6.86 8.22 1.96
C TYR A 54 6.69 9.18 0.79
N GLY A 55 7.41 8.92 -0.29
CA GLY A 55 7.18 9.54 -1.60
C GLY A 55 6.45 8.61 -2.56
N ALA A 56 6.48 8.98 -3.85
CA ALA A 56 5.83 8.19 -4.91
C ALA A 56 6.40 6.77 -5.08
N ASN A 57 7.65 6.54 -4.67
CA ASN A 57 8.36 5.26 -4.84
C ASN A 57 8.64 4.52 -3.52
N GLY A 58 7.90 4.82 -2.47
CA GLY A 58 8.08 4.23 -1.14
C GLY A 58 8.79 5.16 -0.17
N VAL A 59 9.39 4.57 0.87
CA VAL A 59 10.19 5.33 1.85
C VAL A 59 11.41 5.93 1.15
N LEU A 60 11.59 7.22 1.32
CA LEU A 60 12.73 7.94 0.73
C LEU A 60 13.56 8.70 1.77
N ASP A 61 13.03 8.88 2.98
CA ASP A 61 13.68 9.65 4.04
C ASP A 61 13.06 9.32 5.41
N SER A 62 13.54 9.95 6.46
CA SER A 62 12.98 9.90 7.81
C SER A 62 12.71 11.29 8.38
N HIS A 63 11.91 11.34 9.45
CA HIS A 63 11.59 12.55 10.19
C HIS A 63 11.32 12.21 11.67
N ASN A 64 11.35 13.22 12.53
CA ASN A 64 11.11 13.05 13.97
C ASN A 64 9.62 13.19 14.36
N THR A 65 8.78 13.68 13.45
CA THR A 65 7.35 13.91 13.72
C THR A 65 6.50 13.20 12.67
N ALA A 66 5.47 12.49 13.11
CA ALA A 66 4.49 11.89 12.23
C ALA A 66 3.42 12.91 11.79
N ARG A 67 2.95 12.76 10.57
CA ARG A 67 1.77 13.50 10.09
C ARG A 67 0.51 12.66 10.17
N ILE A 68 0.66 11.34 10.05
CA ILE A 68 -0.42 10.36 10.12
C ILE A 68 -0.06 9.32 11.18
N HIS A 69 -1.03 8.97 12.01
CA HIS A 69 -0.91 7.99 13.07
C HIS A 69 -1.71 6.72 12.75
N GLY A 70 -1.20 5.57 13.21
CA GLY A 70 -1.94 4.31 13.14
C GLY A 70 -1.98 3.65 11.77
N GLY A 71 -0.93 3.81 10.98
CA GLY A 71 -0.74 3.08 9.73
C GLY A 71 -1.65 3.51 8.58
N GLY A 72 -1.30 3.06 7.36
CA GLY A 72 -2.09 3.36 6.18
C GLY A 72 -1.50 2.76 4.90
N VAL A 73 -2.20 2.98 3.80
CA VAL A 73 -1.77 2.61 2.45
C VAL A 73 -1.30 3.85 1.72
N ILE A 74 -0.21 3.72 0.99
CA ILE A 74 0.43 4.81 0.24
C ILE A 74 0.67 4.36 -1.21
N THR A 75 0.42 5.26 -2.16
CA THR A 75 0.76 5.03 -3.58
C THR A 75 1.29 6.31 -4.22
N GLY A 76 2.06 6.17 -5.28
CA GLY A 76 2.53 7.32 -6.04
C GLY A 76 1.40 8.09 -6.70
N ARG A 77 1.39 9.42 -6.52
CA ARG A 77 0.47 10.33 -7.17
C ARG A 77 1.05 10.91 -8.46
N SER A 78 2.34 11.27 -8.44
CA SER A 78 3.05 11.84 -9.58
C SER A 78 4.46 11.26 -9.69
N GLY A 79 4.96 11.10 -10.90
CA GLY A 79 6.20 10.38 -11.18
C GLY A 79 5.98 8.87 -11.24
N THR A 80 6.44 8.12 -10.25
CA THR A 80 6.21 6.66 -10.20
C THR A 80 4.79 6.35 -9.71
N ILE A 81 3.97 5.78 -10.59
CA ILE A 81 2.58 5.39 -10.30
C ILE A 81 2.43 3.87 -10.40
N GLY A 82 1.44 3.31 -9.70
CA GLY A 82 1.10 1.88 -9.72
C GLY A 82 1.71 1.06 -8.60
N LYS A 83 2.78 1.53 -7.96
CA LYS A 83 3.29 0.89 -6.75
C LYS A 83 2.42 1.26 -5.55
N VAL A 84 2.10 0.27 -4.73
CA VAL A 84 1.33 0.45 -3.50
C VAL A 84 2.17 -0.06 -2.33
N PHE A 85 2.25 0.76 -1.30
CA PHE A 85 2.96 0.48 -0.05
C PHE A 85 1.98 0.53 1.10
N TYR A 86 2.34 -0.08 2.21
CA TYR A 86 1.61 0.06 3.48
C TYR A 86 2.57 0.17 4.66
N THR A 87 2.09 0.74 5.73
CA THR A 87 2.73 0.74 7.03
C THR A 87 1.69 0.51 8.11
N GLU A 88 2.06 -0.17 9.18
CA GLU A 88 1.20 -0.37 10.35
C GLU A 88 1.49 0.67 11.44
N GLY A 89 2.60 1.40 11.32
CA GLY A 89 3.01 2.46 12.23
C GLY A 89 2.76 3.87 11.68
N ASP A 90 3.20 4.83 12.44
CA ASP A 90 3.13 6.26 12.14
C ASP A 90 4.01 6.63 10.94
N TYR A 91 3.62 7.63 10.15
CA TYR A 91 4.36 8.02 8.95
C TYR A 91 4.06 9.45 8.47
N TRP A 92 4.88 9.92 7.52
CA TRP A 92 4.66 11.16 6.79
C TRP A 92 4.51 10.89 5.29
N PRO A 93 3.31 11.02 4.69
CA PRO A 93 3.14 10.92 3.24
C PRO A 93 3.42 12.26 2.57
N LEU A 94 4.33 12.29 1.59
CA LEU A 94 4.65 13.50 0.82
C LEU A 94 3.58 13.83 -0.22
N ASN A 95 3.58 15.08 -0.69
CA ASN A 95 2.67 15.61 -1.71
C ASN A 95 2.76 14.88 -3.07
N THR A 96 3.84 14.14 -3.34
CA THR A 96 4.01 13.29 -4.51
C THR A 96 3.31 11.94 -4.39
N SER A 97 2.70 11.65 -3.24
CA SER A 97 1.93 10.43 -2.97
C SER A 97 0.45 10.71 -2.68
N LEU A 98 -0.36 9.66 -2.80
CA LEU A 98 -1.67 9.55 -2.17
C LEU A 98 -1.57 8.62 -0.97
N PHE A 99 -2.31 8.92 0.10
CA PHE A 99 -2.38 8.07 1.28
C PHE A 99 -3.85 7.84 1.69
N SER A 100 -4.10 6.77 2.42
CA SER A 100 -5.43 6.46 2.97
C SER A 100 -5.74 7.37 4.14
N VAL A 101 -6.55 8.41 3.90
CA VAL A 101 -7.02 9.32 4.96
C VAL A 101 -8.12 8.66 5.80
N ASP A 102 -8.88 7.74 5.20
CA ASP A 102 -9.86 6.91 5.88
C ASP A 102 -9.81 5.49 5.33
N LYS A 103 -9.75 4.52 6.20
CA LYS A 103 -9.73 3.08 5.91
C LYS A 103 -11.08 2.41 6.16
N HIS A 104 -12.06 3.15 6.68
CA HIS A 104 -13.39 2.66 7.04
C HIS A 104 -13.38 1.35 7.87
N GLY A 105 -12.38 1.20 8.76
CA GLY A 105 -12.19 -0.01 9.57
C GLY A 105 -11.56 -1.20 8.85
N ASN A 106 -11.20 -1.08 7.57
CA ASN A 106 -10.58 -2.15 6.80
C ASN A 106 -9.11 -2.36 7.17
N ASN A 107 -8.65 -3.61 6.99
CA ASN A 107 -7.28 -4.01 7.29
C ASN A 107 -6.29 -3.40 6.29
N VAL A 108 -5.24 -2.75 6.78
CA VAL A 108 -4.28 -2.01 5.95
C VAL A 108 -3.51 -2.91 4.98
N ILE A 109 -3.18 -4.13 5.37
CA ILE A 109 -2.49 -5.10 4.51
C ILE A 109 -3.43 -5.53 3.38
N TYR A 110 -4.67 -5.89 3.71
CA TYR A 110 -5.68 -6.23 2.70
C TYR A 110 -5.87 -5.09 1.70
N LEU A 111 -6.03 -3.84 2.18
CA LEU A 111 -6.20 -2.66 1.33
C LEU A 111 -5.02 -2.45 0.36
N ALA A 112 -3.80 -2.69 0.81
CA ALA A 112 -2.62 -2.56 -0.04
C ALA A 112 -2.67 -3.54 -1.22
N TYR A 113 -2.98 -4.81 -0.96
CA TYR A 113 -3.10 -5.81 -2.02
C TYR A 113 -4.33 -5.60 -2.90
N LEU A 114 -5.46 -5.17 -2.34
CA LEU A 114 -6.64 -4.79 -3.10
C LEU A 114 -6.30 -3.70 -4.13
N LEU A 115 -5.61 -2.63 -3.72
CA LEU A 115 -5.22 -1.53 -4.60
C LEU A 115 -4.17 -1.95 -5.64
N GLN A 116 -3.25 -2.86 -5.31
CA GLN A 116 -2.32 -3.46 -6.28
C GLN A 116 -3.08 -4.23 -7.36
N MET A 117 -4.02 -5.09 -6.96
CA MET A 117 -4.82 -5.89 -7.88
C MET A 117 -5.82 -5.05 -8.68
N PHE A 118 -6.23 -3.90 -8.14
CA PHE A 118 -7.12 -2.95 -8.83
C PHE A 118 -6.43 -2.20 -9.96
N ASP A 119 -5.11 -2.18 -10.00
CA ASP A 119 -4.28 -1.51 -11.01
C ASP A 119 -4.59 -0.01 -11.19
N LEU A 120 -4.05 0.79 -10.28
CA LEU A 120 -4.23 2.24 -10.26
C LEU A 120 -3.66 2.96 -11.49
N THR A 121 -2.78 2.31 -12.28
CA THR A 121 -2.20 2.91 -13.50
C THR A 121 -3.26 3.25 -14.54
N ARG A 122 -4.42 2.59 -14.49
CA ARG A 122 -5.56 2.83 -15.38
C ARG A 122 -6.23 4.20 -15.20
N PHE A 123 -5.88 4.92 -14.12
CA PHE A 123 -6.48 6.21 -13.76
C PHE A 123 -5.47 7.36 -13.79
N VAL A 124 -4.45 7.19 -14.60
CA VAL A 124 -3.41 8.19 -14.82
C VAL A 124 -3.84 9.17 -15.89
N GLU A 125 -3.63 10.44 -15.65
CA GLU A 125 -3.90 11.54 -16.57
C GLU A 125 -2.63 12.38 -16.79
N GLY A 126 -2.62 13.12 -17.91
CA GLY A 126 -1.57 14.07 -18.26
C GLY A 126 -0.54 13.53 -19.24
N THR A 127 -0.19 14.35 -20.23
CA THR A 127 0.79 14.03 -21.29
C THR A 127 2.22 14.40 -20.92
N GLY A 128 2.42 15.25 -19.88
CA GLY A 128 3.73 15.66 -19.39
C GLY A 128 4.15 14.82 -18.17
N VAL A 129 3.82 15.28 -16.97
CA VAL A 129 4.05 14.48 -15.75
C VAL A 129 2.81 13.66 -15.44
N PRO A 130 2.87 12.32 -15.59
CA PRO A 130 1.73 11.47 -15.27
C PRO A 130 1.23 11.69 -13.84
N THR A 131 -0.06 11.88 -13.67
CA THR A 131 -0.68 12.14 -12.37
C THR A 131 -1.85 11.20 -12.15
N LEU A 132 -1.86 10.52 -10.99
CA LEU A 132 -2.96 9.67 -10.58
C LEU A 132 -4.11 10.52 -10.03
N ASN A 133 -5.26 10.47 -10.72
CA ASN A 133 -6.46 11.20 -10.31
C ASN A 133 -7.36 10.33 -9.43
N ARG A 134 -7.35 10.60 -8.11
CA ARG A 134 -8.14 9.84 -7.14
C ARG A 134 -9.66 9.91 -7.42
N ASN A 135 -10.17 10.99 -7.97
CA ASN A 135 -11.59 11.15 -8.22
C ASN A 135 -12.10 10.16 -9.27
N MET A 136 -11.23 9.72 -10.20
CA MET A 136 -11.57 8.74 -11.21
C MET A 136 -11.77 7.34 -10.64
N PHE A 137 -10.97 6.94 -9.64
CA PHE A 137 -11.05 5.59 -9.09
C PHE A 137 -11.94 5.50 -7.84
N HIS A 138 -12.14 6.57 -7.07
CA HIS A 138 -12.98 6.56 -5.88
C HIS A 138 -14.41 6.10 -6.16
N ASN A 139 -14.96 6.43 -7.33
CA ASN A 139 -16.33 6.06 -7.72
C ASN A 139 -16.44 4.69 -8.41
N ARG A 140 -15.33 3.97 -8.59
CA ARG A 140 -15.35 2.64 -9.21
C ARG A 140 -15.89 1.60 -8.25
N GLN A 141 -16.64 0.64 -8.81
CA GLN A 141 -17.09 -0.52 -8.06
C GLN A 141 -15.92 -1.44 -7.75
N ILE A 142 -15.90 -1.95 -6.54
CA ILE A 142 -14.91 -2.91 -6.04
C ILE A 142 -15.62 -3.94 -5.14
N ILE A 143 -15.03 -5.11 -4.99
CA ILE A 143 -15.56 -6.12 -4.06
C ILE A 143 -15.58 -5.58 -2.63
N ASP A 144 -16.66 -5.89 -1.92
CA ASP A 144 -16.81 -5.62 -0.49
C ASP A 144 -16.53 -6.91 0.29
N VAL A 145 -15.49 -6.91 1.09
CA VAL A 145 -15.00 -8.10 1.81
C VAL A 145 -15.13 -7.87 3.31
N PRO A 146 -15.76 -8.79 4.05
CA PRO A 146 -15.86 -8.69 5.50
C PRO A 146 -14.50 -8.65 6.20
N ILE A 147 -14.40 -7.87 7.29
CA ILE A 147 -13.15 -7.66 8.03
C ILE A 147 -12.49 -8.95 8.54
N ASN A 148 -13.28 -9.95 8.92
CA ASN A 148 -12.76 -11.24 9.37
C ASN A 148 -12.00 -12.00 8.26
N GLU A 149 -12.45 -11.91 7.00
CA GLU A 149 -11.75 -12.50 5.85
C GLU A 149 -10.47 -11.68 5.52
N GLN A 150 -10.56 -10.35 5.57
CA GLN A 150 -9.39 -9.48 5.39
C GLN A 150 -8.29 -9.81 6.41
N ASN A 151 -8.66 -10.01 7.68
CA ASN A 151 -7.71 -10.33 8.75
C ASN A 151 -7.07 -11.72 8.55
N LYS A 152 -7.80 -12.72 8.03
CA LYS A 152 -7.22 -14.01 7.66
C LYS A 152 -6.17 -13.87 6.56
N PHE A 153 -6.46 -13.06 5.54
CA PHE A 153 -5.49 -12.76 4.49
C PHE A 153 -4.27 -12.03 5.03
N ALA A 154 -4.46 -10.99 5.86
CA ALA A 154 -3.37 -10.24 6.46
C ALA A 154 -2.46 -11.13 7.31
N ALA A 155 -3.02 -12.04 8.10
CA ALA A 155 -2.24 -13.01 8.88
C ALA A 155 -1.37 -13.91 7.98
N PHE A 156 -1.91 -14.37 6.85
CA PHE A 156 -1.15 -15.13 5.85
C PHE A 156 0.02 -14.31 5.28
N VAL A 157 -0.23 -13.04 4.89
CA VAL A 157 0.81 -12.14 4.38
C VAL A 157 1.92 -11.94 5.41
N GLN A 158 1.56 -11.68 6.65
CA GLN A 158 2.52 -11.50 7.74
C GLN A 158 3.37 -12.77 7.97
N GLN A 159 2.78 -13.95 7.87
CA GLN A 159 3.52 -15.23 7.97
C GLN A 159 4.51 -15.39 6.82
N VAL A 160 4.09 -15.10 5.57
CA VAL A 160 4.97 -15.13 4.40
C VAL A 160 6.14 -14.15 4.57
N ASN A 161 5.88 -12.94 5.05
CA ASN A 161 6.93 -11.93 5.25
C ASN A 161 7.93 -12.35 6.35
N LYS A 162 7.47 -12.95 7.43
CA LYS A 162 8.36 -13.54 8.46
C LYS A 162 9.25 -14.62 7.86
N SER A 163 8.70 -15.50 7.04
CA SER A 163 9.46 -16.56 6.36
C SER A 163 10.51 -15.99 5.39
N LYS A 164 10.17 -14.95 4.63
CA LYS A 164 11.13 -14.23 3.77
C LYS A 164 12.30 -13.69 4.59
N PHE A 165 12.03 -13.05 5.69
CA PHE A 165 13.07 -12.47 6.56
C PHE A 165 14.03 -13.53 7.10
N VAL A 166 13.50 -14.67 7.56
CA VAL A 166 14.30 -15.79 8.06
C VAL A 166 15.21 -16.38 6.96
N ILE A 167 14.66 -16.63 5.78
CA ILE A 167 15.41 -17.16 4.63
C ILE A 167 16.52 -16.17 4.22
N HIS A 168 16.22 -14.88 4.13
CA HIS A 168 17.20 -13.86 3.76
C HIS A 168 18.35 -13.79 4.78
N LYS A 169 18.02 -13.82 6.08
CA LYS A 169 19.02 -13.84 7.15
C LYS A 169 19.90 -15.09 7.08
N PHE A 170 19.31 -16.25 6.80
CA PHE A 170 20.05 -17.50 6.69
C PHE A 170 21.02 -17.49 5.51
N LEU A 171 20.57 -17.04 4.33
CA LEU A 171 21.40 -16.91 3.13
C LEU A 171 22.54 -15.90 3.35
N TYR A 172 22.27 -14.76 4.01
CA TYR A 172 23.31 -13.79 4.33
C TYR A 172 24.38 -14.35 5.26
N CYS A 173 23.99 -15.10 6.30
CA CYS A 173 24.94 -15.72 7.22
C CYS A 173 25.80 -16.81 6.54
N THR A 174 25.24 -17.59 5.62
CA THR A 174 25.99 -18.63 4.89
C THR A 174 26.98 -18.04 3.89
N THR A 175 26.68 -16.92 3.27
CA THR A 175 27.58 -16.26 2.29
C THR A 175 28.73 -15.49 2.95
N HIS A 176 28.63 -15.10 4.22
CA HIS A 176 29.68 -14.32 4.94
C HIS A 176 30.49 -15.13 5.94
N ASN A 177 30.15 -16.40 6.19
CA ASN A 177 30.93 -17.34 7.03
C ASN A 177 31.92 -18.23 6.24
N THR A 178 32.13 -17.96 4.96
CA THR A 178 33.13 -18.67 4.10
C THR A 178 34.36 -17.77 3.80
N LYS A 179 34.87 -17.10 4.84
CA LYS A 179 36.22 -16.48 4.76
C LYS A 179 37.07 -16.94 5.95
#